data_95218d3ab3138613507587ec43df7d8d
#
_entry.id   95218d3ab3138613507587ec43df7d8d
#
_cell.length_a   1.000
_cell.length_b   1.000
_cell.length_c   1.000
_cell.angle_alpha   90.00
_cell.angle_beta   90.00
_cell.angle_gamma   90.00
#
_symmetry.space_group_name_H-M   'P 1'
#
loop_
_entity.id
_entity.type
_entity.pdbx_description
1 polymer ?
#
loop_
_entity_poly.entity_id
_entity_poly.type
_entity_poly.pdbx_seq_one_letter_code
_entity_poly.pdbx_strand_id
1 'polypeptide(L)'
;LPRSTPCFTKKGKIDRSEFNTFRQINSRLQGHPSIKSLPDVDATTGLLGQGLSVAFGMAAAKKRRDEPHRVFAIIGDGEMHEGQIWETLQQGRAYENG
;
A
#
# COMPACT_ATOMS: atom_id res chain seq x y z
N LEU A 1 -5.58 4.82 -12.84
CA LEU A 1 -4.60 5.28 -11.83
C LEU A 1 -4.64 4.37 -10.61
N PRO A 2 -3.49 4.01 -10.03
CA PRO A 2 -3.47 3.35 -8.72
C PRO A 2 -4.21 4.20 -7.69
N ARG A 3 -4.97 3.56 -6.80
CA ARG A 3 -5.80 4.26 -5.80
C ARG A 3 -5.00 5.17 -4.86
N SER A 4 -3.72 4.89 -4.66
CA SER A 4 -2.81 5.71 -3.87
C SER A 4 -2.42 7.03 -4.54
N THR A 5 -2.45 7.11 -5.87
CA THR A 5 -1.97 8.29 -6.63
C THR A 5 -2.65 9.59 -6.23
N PRO A 6 -3.99 9.66 -6.06
CA PRO A 6 -4.66 10.88 -5.59
C PRO A 6 -4.21 11.32 -4.18
N CYS A 7 -3.90 10.37 -3.30
CA CYS A 7 -3.41 10.68 -1.95
C CYS A 7 -2.03 11.34 -2.01
N PHE A 8 -1.12 10.82 -2.83
CA PHE A 8 0.22 11.39 -3.01
C PHE A 8 0.18 12.79 -3.63
N THR A 9 -0.74 13.03 -4.57
CA THR A 9 -0.93 14.37 -5.14
C THR A 9 -1.39 15.37 -4.08
N LYS A 10 -2.37 15.03 -3.27
CA LYS A 10 -2.83 15.89 -2.16
C LYS A 10 -1.73 16.19 -1.15
N LYS A 11 -0.76 15.31 -1.01
CA LYS A 11 0.41 15.50 -0.13
C LYS A 11 1.60 16.16 -0.84
N GLY A 12 1.46 16.60 -2.08
CA GLY A 12 2.52 17.27 -2.84
C GLY A 12 3.67 16.34 -3.28
N LYS A 13 3.47 15.01 -3.25
CA LYS A 13 4.50 14.03 -3.63
C LYS A 13 4.54 13.73 -5.12
N ILE A 14 3.44 13.96 -5.80
CA ILE A 14 3.25 13.76 -7.24
C ILE A 14 2.55 14.98 -7.79
N ASP A 15 3.04 15.54 -8.89
CA ASP A 15 2.36 16.62 -9.60
C ASP A 15 1.11 16.06 -10.31
N ARG A 16 0.04 16.84 -10.30
CA ARG A 16 -1.21 16.46 -10.96
C ARG A 16 -1.05 16.26 -12.48
N SER A 17 -0.14 16.97 -13.10
CA SER A 17 0.18 16.81 -14.54
C SER A 17 0.71 15.42 -14.87
N GLU A 18 1.38 14.74 -13.93
CA GLU A 18 1.90 13.39 -14.11
C GLU A 18 0.79 12.35 -14.33
N PHE A 19 -0.46 12.63 -13.98
CA PHE A 19 -1.59 11.71 -14.24
C PHE A 19 -1.74 11.38 -15.72
N ASN A 20 -1.37 12.30 -16.60
CA ASN A 20 -1.43 12.10 -18.03
C ASN A 20 -0.39 11.09 -18.55
N THR A 21 0.62 10.77 -17.75
CA THR A 21 1.68 9.82 -18.09
C THR A 21 1.44 8.41 -17.53
N PHE A 22 0.28 8.17 -16.94
CA PHE A 22 -0.04 6.89 -16.32
C PHE A 22 0.09 5.73 -17.32
N ARG A 23 0.86 4.71 -16.96
CA ARG A 23 1.19 3.53 -17.77
C ARG A 23 1.98 3.81 -19.06
N GLN A 24 2.51 5.00 -19.23
CA GLN A 24 3.39 5.31 -20.35
C GLN A 24 4.82 4.85 -20.06
N ILE A 25 5.59 4.63 -21.12
CA ILE A 25 7.02 4.30 -21.03
C ILE A 25 7.74 5.45 -20.31
N ASN A 26 8.66 5.12 -19.43
CA ASN A 26 9.43 6.06 -18.60
C ASN A 26 8.61 6.88 -17.58
N SER A 27 7.30 6.68 -17.48
CA SER A 27 6.55 7.26 -16.38
C SER A 27 6.81 6.52 -15.07
N ARG A 28 6.88 7.26 -13.97
CA ARG A 28 6.93 6.65 -12.64
C ARG A 28 5.56 6.19 -12.13
N LEU A 29 4.47 6.56 -12.84
CA LEU A 29 3.10 6.14 -12.55
C LEU A 29 2.73 4.90 -13.37
N GLN A 30 3.05 3.73 -12.85
CA GLN A 30 2.73 2.45 -13.47
C GLN A 30 1.44 1.84 -12.89
N GLY A 31 0.93 0.76 -13.49
CA GLY A 31 -0.25 0.03 -13.01
C GLY A 31 -0.07 -0.54 -11.61
N HIS A 32 1.15 -0.92 -11.26
CA HIS A 32 1.54 -1.37 -9.94
C HIS A 32 2.53 -0.38 -9.32
N PRO A 33 2.28 0.11 -8.10
CA PRO A 33 3.21 1.02 -7.44
C PRO A 33 4.53 0.32 -7.12
N SER A 34 5.64 1.02 -7.36
CA SER A 34 6.98 0.49 -7.11
C SER A 34 7.80 1.50 -6.32
N ILE A 35 8.44 1.04 -5.29
CA ILE A 35 9.36 1.82 -4.46
C ILE A 35 10.54 2.39 -5.27
N LYS A 36 10.93 1.72 -6.37
CA LYS A 36 11.98 2.20 -7.26
C LYS A 36 11.57 3.44 -8.05
N SER A 37 10.30 3.52 -8.43
CA SER A 37 9.76 4.63 -9.25
C SER A 37 9.16 5.74 -8.38
N LEU A 38 8.62 5.37 -7.22
CA LEU A 38 7.97 6.26 -6.27
C LEU A 38 8.54 5.99 -4.86
N PRO A 39 9.59 6.69 -4.43
CA PRO A 39 10.22 6.48 -3.12
C PRO A 39 9.28 6.70 -1.92
N ASP A 40 8.19 7.45 -2.12
CA ASP A 40 7.16 7.65 -1.10
C ASP A 40 6.20 6.45 -0.93
N VAL A 41 6.39 5.39 -1.69
CA VAL A 41 5.68 4.11 -1.53
C VAL A 41 6.52 3.21 -0.63
N ASP A 42 5.97 2.80 0.50
CA ASP A 42 6.70 2.00 1.49
C ASP A 42 6.95 0.55 1.04
N ALA A 43 6.12 0.04 0.13
CA ALA A 43 6.29 -1.31 -0.41
C ALA A 43 5.85 -1.39 -1.87
N THR A 44 6.61 -2.12 -2.69
CA THR A 44 6.20 -2.51 -4.03
C THR A 44 5.09 -3.54 -3.93
N THR A 45 3.94 -3.26 -4.55
CA THR A 45 2.77 -4.14 -4.54
C THR A 45 2.25 -4.37 -5.96
N GLY A 46 1.33 -5.31 -6.12
CA GLY A 46 0.72 -5.65 -7.42
C GLY A 46 0.13 -7.06 -7.42
N LEU A 47 0.69 -7.95 -6.63
CA LEU A 47 0.12 -9.28 -6.41
C LEU A 47 -1.03 -9.14 -5.39
N LEU A 48 -2.22 -9.55 -5.81
CA LEU A 48 -3.45 -9.38 -5.02
C LEU A 48 -3.35 -10.03 -3.64
N GLY A 49 -3.75 -9.31 -2.61
CA GLY A 49 -3.78 -9.76 -1.22
C GLY A 49 -2.47 -9.62 -0.45
N GLN A 50 -1.31 -9.60 -1.11
CA GLN A 50 -0.02 -9.59 -0.42
C GLN A 50 0.30 -8.26 0.26
N GLY A 51 -0.14 -7.15 -0.32
CA GLY A 51 0.10 -5.81 0.24
C GLY A 51 -0.41 -5.65 1.67
N LEU A 52 -1.56 -6.25 2.00
CA LEU A 52 -2.12 -6.20 3.34
C LEU A 52 -1.25 -6.97 4.35
N SER A 53 -0.72 -8.14 3.97
CA SER A 53 0.18 -8.92 4.82
C SER A 53 1.48 -8.17 5.12
N VAL A 54 2.04 -7.47 4.12
CA VAL A 54 3.21 -6.61 4.30
C VAL A 54 2.89 -5.46 5.26
N ALA A 55 1.77 -4.77 5.05
CA ALA A 55 1.32 -3.67 5.91
C ALA A 55 1.09 -4.15 7.37
N PHE A 56 0.52 -5.34 7.54
CA PHE A 56 0.36 -5.94 8.86
C PHE A 56 1.71 -6.18 9.55
N GLY A 57 2.69 -6.75 8.84
CA GLY A 57 4.04 -6.95 9.36
C GLY A 57 4.71 -5.63 9.79
N MET A 58 4.56 -4.57 8.98
CA MET A 58 5.05 -3.22 9.32
C MET A 58 4.36 -2.68 10.59
N ALA A 59 3.04 -2.84 10.70
CA ALA A 59 2.27 -2.39 11.86
C ALA A 59 2.67 -3.15 13.14
N ALA A 60 2.89 -4.45 13.03
CA ALA A 60 3.34 -5.28 14.15
C ALA A 60 4.75 -4.88 14.62
N ALA A 61 5.68 -4.66 13.69
CA ALA A 61 7.02 -4.20 14.00
C ALA A 61 7.02 -2.83 14.69
N LYS A 62 6.21 -1.90 14.18
CA LYS A 62 6.00 -0.58 14.76
C LYS A 62 5.46 -0.66 16.19
N LYS A 63 4.43 -1.48 16.42
CA LYS A 63 3.85 -1.68 17.77
C LYS A 63 4.90 -2.19 18.77
N ARG A 64 5.76 -3.12 18.33
CA ARG A 64 6.86 -3.63 19.16
C ARG A 64 7.92 -2.57 19.50
N ARG A 65 8.11 -1.57 18.65
CA ARG A 65 9.07 -0.47 18.84
C ARG A 65 8.46 0.74 19.54
N ASP A 66 7.18 0.67 19.88
CA ASP A 66 6.42 1.79 20.47
C ASP A 66 6.48 3.07 19.61
N GLU A 67 6.40 2.91 18.28
CA GLU A 67 6.45 4.02 17.33
C GLU A 67 5.05 4.62 17.11
N PRO A 68 4.88 5.95 17.13
CA PRO A 68 3.55 6.58 17.14
C PRO A 68 2.86 6.64 15.76
N HIS A 69 3.58 6.44 14.65
CA HIS A 69 3.00 6.55 13.32
C HIS A 69 2.04 5.40 12.98
N ARG A 70 1.19 5.59 11.98
CA ARG A 70 0.22 4.60 11.53
C ARG A 70 0.64 4.01 10.19
N VAL A 71 0.26 2.77 9.94
CA VAL A 71 0.40 2.10 8.65
C VAL A 71 -0.97 2.08 7.97
N PHE A 72 -1.02 2.51 6.72
CA PHE A 72 -2.22 2.54 5.91
C PHE A 72 -2.07 1.62 4.70
N ALA A 73 -3.05 0.76 4.47
CA ALA A 73 -3.14 -0.07 3.28
C ALA A 73 -4.43 0.26 2.51
N ILE A 74 -4.31 0.44 1.19
CA ILE A 74 -5.45 0.64 0.30
C ILE A 74 -5.69 -0.68 -0.44
N ILE A 75 -6.87 -1.26 -0.23
CA ILE A 75 -7.26 -2.55 -0.78
C ILE A 75 -8.32 -2.34 -1.85
N GLY A 76 -8.19 -3.05 -2.98
CA GLY A 76 -9.20 -3.09 -4.02
C GLY A 76 -10.38 -3.98 -3.61
N ASP A 77 -11.58 -3.66 -4.07
CA ASP A 77 -12.77 -4.45 -3.84
C ASP A 77 -12.65 -5.88 -4.40
N GLY A 78 -12.13 -6.02 -5.63
CA GLY A 78 -11.84 -7.33 -6.20
C GLY A 78 -10.77 -8.12 -5.44
N GLU A 79 -9.79 -7.43 -4.88
CA GLU A 79 -8.73 -8.01 -4.05
C GLU A 79 -9.27 -8.64 -2.77
N MET A 80 -10.42 -8.18 -2.27
CA MET A 80 -11.08 -8.74 -1.09
C MET A 80 -11.54 -10.20 -1.27
N HIS A 81 -11.56 -10.72 -2.49
CA HIS A 81 -11.83 -12.14 -2.77
C HIS A 81 -10.63 -13.06 -2.54
N GLU A 82 -9.43 -12.50 -2.37
CA GLU A 82 -8.23 -13.29 -2.05
C GLU A 82 -8.27 -13.80 -0.60
N GLY A 83 -8.03 -15.09 -0.43
CA GLY A 83 -8.02 -15.73 0.90
C GLY A 83 -7.00 -15.12 1.85
N GLN A 84 -5.86 -14.69 1.33
CA GLN A 84 -4.79 -14.04 2.10
C GLN A 84 -5.24 -12.75 2.81
N ILE A 85 -6.19 -12.02 2.26
CA ILE A 85 -6.79 -10.85 2.91
C ILE A 85 -7.44 -11.26 4.23
N TRP A 86 -8.28 -12.28 4.19
CA TRP A 86 -9.00 -12.78 5.37
C TRP A 86 -8.10 -13.44 6.40
N GLU A 87 -7.09 -14.17 5.95
CA GLU A 87 -6.06 -14.73 6.83
C GLU A 87 -5.32 -13.61 7.59
N THR A 88 -4.93 -12.54 6.90
CA THR A 88 -4.25 -11.40 7.51
C THR A 88 -5.15 -10.68 8.52
N LEU A 89 -6.44 -10.49 8.20
CA LEU A 89 -7.39 -9.85 9.11
C LEU A 89 -7.60 -10.69 10.38
N GLN A 90 -7.65 -12.02 10.26
CA GLN A 90 -7.73 -12.93 11.42
C GLN A 90 -6.48 -12.83 12.29
N GLN A 91 -5.29 -12.79 11.68
CA GLN A 91 -4.02 -12.61 12.40
C GLN A 91 -3.98 -11.26 13.12
N GLY A 92 -4.44 -10.20 12.49
CA GLY A 92 -4.50 -8.86 13.08
C GLY A 92 -5.33 -8.84 14.36
N ARG A 93 -6.51 -9.48 14.34
CA ARG A 93 -7.36 -9.60 15.52
C ARG A 93 -6.70 -10.40 16.65
N ALA A 94 -6.06 -11.52 16.31
CA ALA A 94 -5.35 -12.33 17.31
C ALA A 94 -4.20 -11.55 17.95
N TYR A 95 -3.49 -10.74 17.15
CA TYR A 95 -2.36 -9.94 17.63
C TYR A 95 -2.79 -8.78 18.54
N GLU A 96 -3.97 -8.20 18.34
CA GLU A 96 -4.52 -7.16 19.22
C GLU A 96 -4.95 -7.69 20.58
N ASN A 97 -5.44 -8.93 20.61
CA ASN A 97 -5.96 -9.58 21.84
C ASN A 97 -4.88 -10.36 22.63
N GLY A 98 -3.68 -10.45 22.10
CA GLY A 98 -2.50 -11.05 22.75
C GLY A 98 -1.47 -10.00 23.08
#